data_fa414ef172c56708dd5f241cfb2af8e2
#
_entry.id   fa414ef172c56708dd5f241cfb2af8e2
#
_cell.length_a   1.000
_cell.length_b   1.000
_cell.length_c   1.000
_cell.angle_alpha   90.00
_cell.angle_beta   90.00
_cell.angle_gamma   90.00
#
_symmetry.space_group_name_H-M   'P 1'
#
loop_
_entity.id
_entity.type
_entity.pdbx_description
1 polymer ?
#
loop_
_entity_poly.entity_id
_entity_poly.type
_entity_poly.pdbx_seq_one_letter_code
_entity_poly.pdbx_strand_id
1 'polypeptide(L)'
;ENRPIPEPGPNEVLLRMHSVGICGSDVHYWQHGRIGDFVVKDPMVLGHEASGTVIKVGSGVTHLKPGDRVAIEPGVPREMDEFCKTGRYNLSPTIFFCATPPDDGNLCRYYKHSASYCYKLPDNVTFEEGALIEPLSVGIHACKRAGVTLGSKVFVSGSYLVNILRPIGLVNVLVAKMMGAAVVVVTDLSASRLQKAKEVGADFTIQVKDETPQEVASKVEKLLGCMPEITVECTGVQACIQAGIYATRSGGTLVLVGLGPEMVTVPIVNAAVREVDIRGIFRYCNTWPVAIALLASKRINVKPLVTHRFPLEKALEAFETTKRGEGVKVMLKCDPSDQNP
;
A
#
# COMPACT_ATOMS: atom_id res chain seq x y z
N GLU A 1 4.34 10.45 -23.67
CA GLU A 1 3.35 10.36 -24.75
C GLU A 1 2.24 11.39 -24.54
N ASN A 2 1.81 12.04 -25.62
CA ASN A 2 0.64 12.93 -25.59
C ASN A 2 -0.61 12.13 -25.96
N ARG A 3 -1.64 12.22 -25.13
CA ARG A 3 -2.95 11.59 -25.34
C ARG A 3 -4.04 12.66 -25.30
N PRO A 4 -5.20 12.45 -25.96
CA PRO A 4 -6.35 13.32 -25.83
C PRO A 4 -6.84 13.40 -24.39
N ILE A 5 -7.31 14.57 -23.95
CA ILE A 5 -7.95 14.72 -22.64
C ILE A 5 -9.27 13.92 -22.68
N PRO A 6 -9.50 12.98 -21.76
CA PRO A 6 -10.68 12.15 -21.79
C PRO A 6 -11.95 12.94 -21.40
N GLU A 7 -13.09 12.58 -21.97
CA GLU A 7 -14.39 13.09 -21.53
C GLU A 7 -15.01 12.15 -20.48
N PRO A 8 -15.52 12.67 -19.35
CA PRO A 8 -16.15 11.84 -18.34
C PRO A 8 -17.54 11.36 -18.81
N GLY A 9 -17.82 10.09 -18.57
CA GLY A 9 -19.15 9.53 -18.72
C GLY A 9 -20.16 10.03 -17.67
N PRO A 10 -21.42 9.61 -17.72
CA PRO A 10 -22.48 10.13 -16.83
C PRO A 10 -22.14 10.03 -15.33
N ASN A 11 -21.50 8.95 -14.89
CA ASN A 11 -21.14 8.69 -13.49
C ASN A 11 -19.65 8.84 -13.21
N GLU A 12 -18.92 9.53 -14.08
CA GLU A 12 -17.49 9.76 -13.96
C GLU A 12 -17.19 11.24 -13.67
N VAL A 13 -15.98 11.50 -13.21
CA VAL A 13 -15.40 12.83 -13.11
C VAL A 13 -14.12 12.91 -13.93
N LEU A 14 -13.84 14.08 -14.49
CA LEU A 14 -12.55 14.42 -15.04
C LEU A 14 -11.73 15.14 -13.96
N LEU A 15 -10.54 14.67 -13.73
CA LEU A 15 -9.60 15.13 -12.71
C LEU A 15 -8.38 15.79 -13.36
N ARG A 16 -7.94 16.89 -12.82
CA ARG A 16 -6.57 17.39 -12.96
C ARG A 16 -5.77 16.74 -11.84
N MET A 17 -4.84 15.87 -12.23
CA MET A 17 -4.02 15.12 -11.29
C MET A 17 -3.02 16.06 -10.61
N HIS A 18 -2.81 15.86 -9.30
CA HIS A 18 -1.88 16.66 -8.51
C HIS A 18 -0.68 15.83 -8.05
N SER A 19 -0.90 14.82 -7.24
CA SER A 19 0.14 13.97 -6.68
C SER A 19 -0.13 12.50 -7.00
N VAL A 20 0.90 11.81 -7.51
CA VAL A 20 0.85 10.37 -7.79
C VAL A 20 2.09 9.70 -7.22
N GLY A 21 1.90 8.76 -6.28
CA GLY A 21 2.97 7.96 -5.71
C GLY A 21 3.40 6.84 -6.66
N ILE A 22 4.70 6.55 -6.69
CA ILE A 22 5.22 5.38 -7.41
C ILE A 22 5.20 4.17 -6.48
N CYS A 23 4.53 3.10 -6.92
CA CYS A 23 4.51 1.81 -6.27
C CYS A 23 5.56 0.85 -6.87
N GLY A 24 5.97 -0.14 -6.08
CA GLY A 24 6.83 -1.21 -6.59
C GLY A 24 6.21 -2.03 -7.72
N SER A 25 4.88 -2.13 -7.77
CA SER A 25 4.17 -2.78 -8.88
C SER A 25 4.29 -1.98 -10.18
N ASP A 26 4.25 -0.64 -10.13
CA ASP A 26 4.51 0.20 -11.30
C ASP A 26 5.91 -0.04 -11.87
N VAL A 27 6.92 -0.10 -10.98
CA VAL A 27 8.31 -0.41 -11.37
C VAL A 27 8.40 -1.81 -11.96
N HIS A 28 7.67 -2.78 -11.39
CA HIS A 28 7.68 -4.16 -11.89
C HIS A 28 7.06 -4.26 -13.29
N TYR A 29 5.91 -3.61 -13.54
CA TYR A 29 5.31 -3.52 -14.88
C TYR A 29 6.24 -2.83 -15.88
N TRP A 30 6.87 -1.72 -15.47
CA TRP A 30 7.82 -1.00 -16.32
C TRP A 30 9.02 -1.87 -16.73
N GLN A 31 9.53 -2.71 -15.83
CA GLN A 31 10.71 -3.53 -16.08
C GLN A 31 10.40 -4.87 -16.76
N HIS A 32 9.31 -5.52 -16.36
CA HIS A 32 9.04 -6.91 -16.72
C HIS A 32 7.76 -7.10 -17.53
N GLY A 33 6.93 -6.06 -17.68
CA GLY A 33 5.71 -6.11 -18.46
C GLY A 33 4.61 -7.02 -17.88
N ARG A 34 4.79 -7.58 -16.67
CA ARG A 34 3.81 -8.47 -16.05
C ARG A 34 3.93 -8.56 -14.55
N ILE A 35 2.83 -8.90 -13.86
CA ILE A 35 2.78 -9.37 -12.47
C ILE A 35 1.83 -10.55 -12.43
N GLY A 36 2.35 -11.77 -12.20
CA GLY A 36 1.55 -12.98 -12.29
C GLY A 36 0.88 -13.10 -13.68
N ASP A 37 -0.44 -13.28 -13.70
CA ASP A 37 -1.24 -13.40 -14.92
C ASP A 37 -1.60 -12.03 -15.56
N PHE A 38 -1.34 -10.92 -14.87
CA PHE A 38 -1.55 -9.59 -15.42
C PHE A 38 -0.40 -9.20 -16.36
N VAL A 39 -0.61 -9.37 -17.66
CA VAL A 39 0.39 -9.13 -18.70
C VAL A 39 0.06 -7.87 -19.49
N VAL A 40 1.02 -6.95 -19.60
CA VAL A 40 0.92 -5.74 -20.43
C VAL A 40 1.03 -6.16 -21.90
N LYS A 41 -0.05 -6.03 -22.64
CA LYS A 41 -0.11 -6.36 -24.09
C LYS A 41 -0.02 -5.12 -24.96
N ASP A 42 -0.53 -4.00 -24.47
CA ASP A 42 -0.58 -2.71 -25.14
C ASP A 42 0.08 -1.64 -24.25
N PRO A 43 0.52 -0.49 -24.80
CA PRO A 43 1.04 0.62 -24.01
C PRO A 43 0.05 1.06 -22.93
N MET A 44 0.47 1.04 -21.67
CA MET A 44 -0.36 1.30 -20.50
C MET A 44 0.19 2.46 -19.69
N VAL A 45 -0.67 3.37 -19.24
CA VAL A 45 -0.32 4.39 -18.25
C VAL A 45 -0.18 3.73 -16.88
N LEU A 46 0.91 4.02 -16.17
CA LEU A 46 1.17 3.52 -14.82
C LEU A 46 0.54 4.44 -13.75
N GLY A 47 0.69 4.06 -12.47
CA GLY A 47 0.25 4.85 -11.33
C GLY A 47 -1.16 4.50 -10.84
N HIS A 48 -1.28 4.36 -9.50
CA HIS A 48 -2.55 4.03 -8.84
C HIS A 48 -2.66 4.64 -7.42
N GLU A 49 -1.64 5.34 -6.95
CA GLU A 49 -1.64 6.02 -5.65
C GLU A 49 -1.82 7.53 -5.89
N ALA A 50 -3.05 8.02 -5.96
CA ALA A 50 -3.27 9.33 -6.57
C ALA A 50 -4.31 10.23 -5.90
N SER A 51 -4.11 11.54 -6.07
CA SER A 51 -5.03 12.59 -5.70
C SER A 51 -5.06 13.70 -6.75
N GLY A 52 -6.15 14.43 -6.83
CA GLY A 52 -6.31 15.51 -7.81
C GLY A 52 -7.53 16.38 -7.53
N THR A 53 -7.78 17.31 -8.44
CA THR A 53 -8.91 18.24 -8.40
C THR A 53 -9.93 17.91 -9.47
N VAL A 54 -11.20 17.83 -9.11
CA VAL A 54 -12.31 17.67 -10.06
C VAL A 54 -12.41 18.89 -10.94
N ILE A 55 -12.38 18.73 -12.26
CA ILE A 55 -12.53 19.83 -13.22
C ILE A 55 -13.81 19.74 -14.04
N LYS A 56 -14.37 18.54 -14.18
CA LYS A 56 -15.66 18.29 -14.87
C LYS A 56 -16.34 17.10 -14.24
N VAL A 57 -17.66 17.13 -14.17
CA VAL A 57 -18.49 16.04 -13.64
C VAL A 57 -19.49 15.57 -14.70
N GLY A 58 -19.76 14.27 -14.72
CA GLY A 58 -20.80 13.67 -15.56
C GLY A 58 -22.19 14.04 -15.05
N SER A 59 -23.18 13.85 -15.91
CA SER A 59 -24.57 14.29 -15.68
C SER A 59 -25.25 13.62 -14.47
N GLY A 60 -24.81 12.43 -14.07
CA GLY A 60 -25.33 11.68 -12.92
C GLY A 60 -24.59 11.94 -11.60
N VAL A 61 -23.54 12.75 -11.62
CA VAL A 61 -22.72 13.02 -10.41
C VAL A 61 -23.33 14.16 -9.60
N THR A 62 -23.69 13.89 -8.35
CA THR A 62 -24.35 14.85 -7.45
C THR A 62 -23.53 15.21 -6.21
N HIS A 63 -22.58 14.38 -5.83
CA HIS A 63 -21.80 14.50 -4.57
C HIS A 63 -20.43 15.17 -4.75
N LEU A 64 -20.00 15.39 -5.99
CA LEU A 64 -18.77 16.10 -6.34
C LEU A 64 -19.09 17.24 -7.32
N LYS A 65 -18.25 18.27 -7.28
CA LYS A 65 -18.32 19.43 -8.17
C LYS A 65 -16.91 19.87 -8.61
N PRO A 66 -16.80 20.63 -9.71
CA PRO A 66 -15.52 21.26 -10.08
C PRO A 66 -14.94 22.07 -8.92
N GLY A 67 -13.62 21.90 -8.71
CA GLY A 67 -12.87 22.49 -7.60
C GLY A 67 -12.74 21.57 -6.37
N ASP A 68 -13.51 20.51 -6.24
CA ASP A 68 -13.34 19.57 -5.14
C ASP A 68 -12.00 18.82 -5.26
N ARG A 69 -11.28 18.75 -4.14
CA ARG A 69 -10.04 17.99 -3.98
C ARG A 69 -10.39 16.56 -3.58
N VAL A 70 -9.83 15.58 -4.26
CA VAL A 70 -10.21 14.18 -4.03
C VAL A 70 -9.00 13.26 -3.96
N ALA A 71 -9.12 12.18 -3.17
CA ALA A 71 -8.31 10.98 -3.26
C ALA A 71 -9.01 9.94 -4.13
N ILE A 72 -8.24 9.20 -4.91
CA ILE A 72 -8.76 8.22 -5.87
C ILE A 72 -8.60 6.82 -5.28
N GLU A 73 -9.70 6.06 -5.19
CA GLU A 73 -9.64 4.62 -4.97
C GLU A 73 -9.49 3.94 -6.34
N PRO A 74 -8.36 3.27 -6.59
CA PRO A 74 -8.05 2.79 -7.94
C PRO A 74 -8.87 1.58 -8.40
N GLY A 75 -9.48 0.86 -7.47
CA GLY A 75 -10.29 -0.33 -7.74
C GLY A 75 -11.77 0.00 -7.90
N VAL A 76 -12.35 -0.23 -9.09
CA VAL A 76 -13.77 0.02 -9.37
C VAL A 76 -14.42 -1.28 -9.85
N PRO A 77 -15.43 -1.82 -9.15
CA PRO A 77 -16.20 -2.96 -9.64
C PRO A 77 -16.84 -2.66 -11.00
N ARG A 78 -16.72 -3.59 -11.95
CA ARG A 78 -17.44 -3.51 -13.22
C ARG A 78 -18.83 -4.15 -13.14
N GLU A 79 -18.97 -5.10 -12.22
CA GLU A 79 -20.20 -5.88 -12.04
C GLU A 79 -20.56 -5.95 -10.57
N MET A 80 -21.86 -6.11 -10.27
CA MET A 80 -22.35 -6.34 -8.92
C MET A 80 -22.39 -7.84 -8.63
N ASP A 81 -21.22 -8.48 -8.63
CA ASP A 81 -21.06 -9.91 -8.32
C ASP A 81 -21.21 -10.21 -6.82
N GLU A 82 -21.01 -11.47 -6.42
CA GLU A 82 -21.13 -11.90 -5.03
C GLU A 82 -20.09 -11.24 -4.12
N PHE A 83 -18.88 -10.96 -4.63
CA PHE A 83 -17.84 -10.28 -3.85
C PHE A 83 -18.23 -8.84 -3.57
N CYS A 84 -18.76 -8.13 -4.55
CA CYS A 84 -19.28 -6.78 -4.39
C CYS A 84 -20.46 -6.73 -3.40
N LYS A 85 -21.40 -7.67 -3.50
CA LYS A 85 -22.59 -7.76 -2.62
C LYS A 85 -22.20 -8.04 -1.16
N THR A 86 -21.07 -8.70 -0.92
CA THR A 86 -20.56 -9.01 0.42
C THR A 86 -19.51 -8.01 0.93
N GLY A 87 -19.29 -6.89 0.20
CA GLY A 87 -18.34 -5.84 0.57
C GLY A 87 -16.88 -6.23 0.36
N ARG A 88 -16.59 -7.22 -0.47
CA ARG A 88 -15.25 -7.73 -0.79
C ARG A 88 -14.87 -7.47 -2.26
N TYR A 89 -15.24 -6.31 -2.80
CA TYR A 89 -15.07 -5.95 -4.21
C TYR A 89 -13.63 -6.03 -4.72
N ASN A 90 -12.64 -5.97 -3.84
CA ASN A 90 -11.23 -6.20 -4.16
C ASN A 90 -10.97 -7.60 -4.73
N LEU A 91 -11.85 -8.57 -4.50
CA LEU A 91 -11.77 -9.95 -4.97
C LEU A 91 -12.60 -10.22 -6.23
N SER A 92 -13.35 -9.22 -6.72
CA SER A 92 -14.08 -9.36 -7.98
C SER A 92 -13.12 -9.66 -9.14
N PRO A 93 -13.34 -10.73 -9.91
CA PRO A 93 -12.44 -11.11 -11.01
C PRO A 93 -12.47 -10.13 -12.17
N THR A 94 -13.52 -9.30 -12.26
CA THR A 94 -13.70 -8.31 -13.34
C THR A 94 -13.41 -6.88 -12.90
N ILE A 95 -12.84 -6.68 -11.69
CA ILE A 95 -12.57 -5.35 -11.17
C ILE A 95 -11.66 -4.55 -12.12
N PHE A 96 -12.08 -3.32 -12.45
CA PHE A 96 -11.17 -2.31 -12.98
C PHE A 96 -10.14 -1.94 -11.91
N PHE A 97 -8.87 -1.83 -12.29
CA PHE A 97 -7.88 -1.31 -11.35
C PHE A 97 -6.82 -0.49 -12.08
N CYS A 98 -6.66 0.76 -11.64
CA CYS A 98 -5.65 1.67 -12.19
C CYS A 98 -4.29 0.98 -12.32
N ALA A 99 -3.65 1.10 -13.49
CA ALA A 99 -2.34 0.52 -13.79
C ALA A 99 -2.25 -1.00 -13.56
N THR A 100 -3.33 -1.71 -13.84
CA THR A 100 -3.34 -3.18 -13.92
C THR A 100 -3.91 -3.58 -15.28
N PRO A 101 -3.17 -4.31 -16.12
CA PRO A 101 -3.65 -4.65 -17.46
C PRO A 101 -5.06 -5.27 -17.48
N PRO A 102 -5.94 -4.83 -18.38
CA PRO A 102 -5.71 -3.90 -19.50
C PRO A 102 -5.93 -2.41 -19.16
N ASP A 103 -6.06 -2.06 -17.89
CA ASP A 103 -6.55 -0.75 -17.45
C ASP A 103 -5.42 0.26 -17.27
N ASP A 104 -5.62 1.48 -17.83
CA ASP A 104 -4.71 2.59 -17.64
C ASP A 104 -4.72 3.10 -16.19
N GLY A 105 -3.54 3.51 -15.72
CA GLY A 105 -3.35 4.20 -14.45
C GLY A 105 -3.50 5.72 -14.55
N ASN A 106 -3.17 6.39 -13.47
CA ASN A 106 -3.43 7.80 -13.26
C ASN A 106 -2.16 8.68 -13.22
N LEU A 107 -1.02 8.16 -13.67
CA LEU A 107 0.22 8.93 -13.82
C LEU A 107 0.18 9.77 -15.10
N CYS A 108 -0.65 10.80 -15.08
CA CYS A 108 -0.91 11.70 -16.18
C CYS A 108 -1.39 13.06 -15.65
N ARG A 109 -1.60 14.05 -16.55
CA ARG A 109 -2.13 15.36 -16.15
C ARG A 109 -3.64 15.37 -15.94
N TYR A 110 -4.35 14.64 -16.78
CA TYR A 110 -5.81 14.56 -16.75
C TYR A 110 -6.24 13.11 -16.79
N TYR A 111 -7.12 12.76 -15.86
CA TYR A 111 -7.60 11.40 -15.69
C TYR A 111 -9.10 11.39 -15.44
N LYS A 112 -9.84 10.46 -16.05
CA LYS A 112 -11.24 10.27 -15.73
C LYS A 112 -11.42 9.05 -14.84
N HIS A 113 -12.33 9.13 -13.88
CA HIS A 113 -12.58 8.04 -12.95
C HIS A 113 -14.03 8.00 -12.50
N SER A 114 -14.48 6.84 -11.99
CA SER A 114 -15.79 6.71 -11.36
C SER A 114 -15.92 7.69 -10.19
N ALA A 115 -16.97 8.51 -10.21
CA ALA A 115 -17.21 9.49 -9.15
C ALA A 115 -17.41 8.84 -7.77
N SER A 116 -17.99 7.64 -7.72
CA SER A 116 -18.21 6.87 -6.49
C SER A 116 -16.93 6.37 -5.82
N TYR A 117 -15.80 6.39 -6.54
CA TYR A 117 -14.47 6.00 -6.06
C TYR A 117 -13.50 7.19 -6.02
N CYS A 118 -14.05 8.41 -6.00
CA CYS A 118 -13.35 9.66 -5.73
C CYS A 118 -13.88 10.25 -4.43
N TYR A 119 -13.00 10.31 -3.43
CA TYR A 119 -13.38 10.73 -2.08
C TYR A 119 -12.87 12.14 -1.78
N LYS A 120 -13.78 13.03 -1.40
CA LYS A 120 -13.44 14.42 -1.10
C LYS A 120 -12.45 14.51 0.07
N LEU A 121 -11.37 15.25 -0.14
CA LEU A 121 -10.37 15.56 0.88
C LEU A 121 -10.81 16.74 1.73
N PRO A 122 -10.76 16.65 3.08
CA PRO A 122 -10.88 17.81 3.96
C PRO A 122 -9.77 18.83 3.73
N ASP A 123 -10.02 20.10 4.05
CA ASP A 123 -9.07 21.19 3.80
C ASP A 123 -7.71 21.01 4.49
N ASN A 124 -7.69 20.32 5.63
CA ASN A 124 -6.49 20.04 6.40
C ASN A 124 -5.72 18.78 5.98
N VAL A 125 -6.14 18.12 4.90
CA VAL A 125 -5.45 16.96 4.29
C VAL A 125 -4.86 17.41 2.95
N THR A 126 -3.56 17.24 2.78
CA THR A 126 -2.85 17.65 1.55
C THR A 126 -3.07 16.65 0.41
N PHE A 127 -2.72 17.03 -0.83
CA PHE A 127 -2.79 16.12 -1.97
C PHE A 127 -1.82 14.94 -1.84
N GLU A 128 -0.63 15.15 -1.27
CA GLU A 128 0.31 14.05 -1.02
C GLU A 128 -0.23 13.06 0.01
N GLU A 129 -0.85 13.56 1.09
CA GLU A 129 -1.57 12.72 2.05
C GLU A 129 -2.72 11.98 1.36
N GLY A 130 -3.43 12.63 0.44
CA GLY A 130 -4.49 12.03 -0.38
C GLY A 130 -4.00 10.88 -1.27
N ALA A 131 -2.85 11.05 -1.91
CA ALA A 131 -2.22 9.99 -2.70
C ALA A 131 -1.75 8.82 -1.83
N LEU A 132 -1.29 9.10 -0.61
CA LEU A 132 -0.84 8.07 0.35
C LEU A 132 -1.99 7.29 1.00
N ILE A 133 -3.24 7.66 0.77
CA ILE A 133 -4.41 6.88 1.23
C ILE A 133 -4.38 5.47 0.63
N GLU A 134 -3.89 5.32 -0.60
CA GLU A 134 -3.78 4.00 -1.24
C GLU A 134 -2.89 3.05 -0.44
N PRO A 135 -1.58 3.32 -0.23
CA PRO A 135 -0.73 2.41 0.55
C PRO A 135 -1.17 2.33 2.03
N LEU A 136 -1.72 3.40 2.62
CA LEU A 136 -2.29 3.38 3.96
C LEU A 136 -3.46 2.39 4.05
N SER A 137 -4.28 2.30 3.01
CA SER A 137 -5.40 1.37 2.90
C SER A 137 -4.96 -0.09 2.89
N VAL A 138 -3.80 -0.40 2.28
CA VAL A 138 -3.18 -1.73 2.39
C VAL A 138 -2.87 -2.06 3.85
N GLY A 139 -2.25 -1.13 4.59
CA GLY A 139 -1.97 -1.32 6.02
C GLY A 139 -3.23 -1.49 6.87
N ILE A 140 -4.26 -0.68 6.62
CA ILE A 140 -5.56 -0.79 7.31
C ILE A 140 -6.19 -2.17 7.05
N HIS A 141 -6.20 -2.60 5.80
CA HIS A 141 -6.77 -3.90 5.42
C HIS A 141 -5.98 -5.06 6.03
N ALA A 142 -4.64 -5.00 5.97
CA ALA A 142 -3.76 -5.99 6.56
C ALA A 142 -3.97 -6.13 8.08
N CYS A 143 -3.92 -5.02 8.81
CA CYS A 143 -4.10 -5.02 10.26
C CYS A 143 -5.50 -5.46 10.69
N LYS A 144 -6.56 -5.09 9.93
CA LYS A 144 -7.92 -5.61 10.16
C LYS A 144 -7.99 -7.13 9.96
N ARG A 145 -7.43 -7.65 8.86
CA ARG A 145 -7.41 -9.09 8.60
C ARG A 145 -6.53 -9.86 9.58
N ALA A 146 -5.49 -9.23 10.10
CA ALA A 146 -4.63 -9.78 11.14
C ALA A 146 -5.32 -9.85 12.51
N GLY A 147 -6.36 -9.03 12.72
CA GLY A 147 -7.02 -8.92 14.01
C GLY A 147 -6.23 -8.07 15.01
N VAL A 148 -5.44 -7.09 14.54
CA VAL A 148 -4.74 -6.15 15.42
C VAL A 148 -5.75 -5.39 16.28
N THR A 149 -5.51 -5.33 17.57
CA THR A 149 -6.37 -4.67 18.56
C THR A 149 -5.57 -4.11 19.71
N LEU A 150 -6.26 -3.53 20.69
CA LEU A 150 -5.65 -2.99 21.91
C LEU A 150 -4.82 -4.05 22.63
N GLY A 151 -3.56 -3.74 22.92
CA GLY A 151 -2.65 -4.62 23.63
C GLY A 151 -1.88 -5.62 22.75
N SER A 152 -2.20 -5.73 21.44
CA SER A 152 -1.53 -6.67 20.55
C SER A 152 -0.01 -6.48 20.51
N LYS A 153 0.72 -7.58 20.44
CA LYS A 153 2.16 -7.61 20.17
C LYS A 153 2.37 -8.03 18.72
N VAL A 154 2.92 -7.14 17.93
CA VAL A 154 2.99 -7.26 16.47
C VAL A 154 4.44 -7.32 16.00
N PHE A 155 4.74 -8.28 15.14
CA PHE A 155 5.97 -8.33 14.39
C PHE A 155 5.70 -7.94 12.92
N VAL A 156 6.38 -6.90 12.44
CA VAL A 156 6.35 -6.49 11.03
C VAL A 156 7.65 -6.95 10.38
N SER A 157 7.53 -7.98 9.53
CA SER A 157 8.67 -8.55 8.83
C SER A 157 8.99 -7.77 7.57
N GLY A 158 10.11 -7.05 7.57
CA GLY A 158 10.75 -6.42 6.42
C GLY A 158 11.87 -7.29 5.84
N SER A 159 12.54 -6.79 4.80
CA SER A 159 13.34 -7.57 3.84
C SER A 159 14.58 -8.29 4.38
N TYR A 160 14.85 -9.49 3.80
CA TYR A 160 16.08 -10.30 3.97
C TYR A 160 17.06 -10.23 2.80
N LEU A 161 16.64 -9.90 1.58
CA LEU A 161 17.48 -10.13 0.40
C LEU A 161 17.49 -9.01 -0.65
N VAL A 162 16.57 -8.10 -0.62
CA VAL A 162 16.51 -6.98 -1.57
C VAL A 162 16.05 -5.73 -0.83
N ASN A 163 16.56 -4.58 -1.20
CA ASN A 163 16.30 -3.27 -0.60
C ASN A 163 14.81 -2.86 -0.48
N ILE A 164 13.99 -3.59 0.32
CA ILE A 164 12.54 -3.39 0.32
C ILE A 164 11.93 -3.49 1.73
N LEU A 165 12.16 -2.52 2.62
CA LEU A 165 11.06 -2.06 3.45
C LEU A 165 10.33 -1.00 2.62
N ARG A 166 9.47 -1.46 1.72
CA ARG A 166 8.58 -0.61 0.92
C ARG A 166 7.71 0.19 1.88
N PRO A 167 7.08 1.26 1.45
CA PRO A 167 6.11 2.03 2.26
C PRO A 167 5.14 1.13 3.04
N ILE A 168 4.88 -0.06 2.51
CA ILE A 168 3.99 -1.09 3.07
C ILE A 168 4.37 -1.51 4.51
N GLY A 169 5.64 -1.76 4.81
CA GLY A 169 6.05 -2.08 6.18
C GLY A 169 5.81 -0.91 7.14
N LEU A 170 6.16 0.30 6.72
CA LEU A 170 6.00 1.50 7.54
C LEU A 170 4.53 1.87 7.76
N VAL A 171 3.65 1.72 6.75
CA VAL A 171 2.20 1.95 6.95
C VAL A 171 1.59 0.89 7.85
N ASN A 172 2.07 -0.36 7.82
CA ASN A 172 1.63 -1.38 8.76
C ASN A 172 2.05 -1.06 10.20
N VAL A 173 3.24 -0.50 10.43
CA VAL A 173 3.66 0.00 11.76
C VAL A 173 2.72 1.11 12.22
N LEU A 174 2.51 2.15 11.39
CA LEU A 174 1.61 3.26 11.69
C LEU A 174 0.20 2.77 12.06
N VAL A 175 -0.35 1.88 11.26
CA VAL A 175 -1.72 1.38 11.47
C VAL A 175 -1.79 0.46 12.68
N ALA A 176 -0.83 -0.44 12.89
CA ALA A 176 -0.81 -1.32 14.06
C ALA A 176 -0.76 -0.50 15.36
N LYS A 177 0.09 0.53 15.44
CA LYS A 177 0.14 1.45 16.59
C LYS A 177 -1.18 2.21 16.76
N MET A 178 -1.78 2.69 15.66
CA MET A 178 -3.08 3.38 15.68
C MET A 178 -4.21 2.47 16.16
N MET A 179 -4.19 1.18 15.82
CA MET A 179 -5.17 0.20 16.28
C MET A 179 -4.94 -0.26 17.72
N GLY A 180 -3.90 0.24 18.39
CA GLY A 180 -3.65 0.00 19.81
C GLY A 180 -2.67 -1.13 20.10
N ALA A 181 -1.84 -1.55 19.14
CA ALA A 181 -0.76 -2.49 19.41
C ALA A 181 0.14 -1.95 20.53
N ALA A 182 0.30 -2.73 21.58
CA ALA A 182 1.14 -2.35 22.73
C ALA A 182 2.62 -2.28 22.31
N VAL A 183 3.06 -3.25 21.52
CA VAL A 183 4.45 -3.34 21.04
C VAL A 183 4.48 -3.74 19.57
N VAL A 184 5.29 -3.04 18.79
CA VAL A 184 5.60 -3.36 17.39
C VAL A 184 7.12 -3.53 17.23
N VAL A 185 7.53 -4.73 16.78
CA VAL A 185 8.91 -5.03 16.39
C VAL A 185 9.01 -5.05 14.86
N VAL A 186 10.09 -4.49 14.34
CA VAL A 186 10.34 -4.44 12.88
C VAL A 186 11.70 -5.03 12.55
N THR A 187 11.79 -5.84 11.50
CA THR A 187 13.07 -6.29 10.93
C THR A 187 13.32 -5.64 9.57
N ASP A 188 14.56 -5.33 9.25
CA ASP A 188 15.01 -4.94 7.91
C ASP A 188 16.53 -5.10 7.77
N LEU A 189 17.05 -5.18 6.53
CA LEU A 189 18.48 -5.12 6.23
C LEU A 189 19.07 -3.72 6.41
N SER A 190 18.27 -2.69 6.15
CA SER A 190 18.70 -1.30 6.08
C SER A 190 18.54 -0.59 7.41
N ALA A 191 19.66 -0.13 7.98
CA ALA A 191 19.65 0.69 9.21
C ALA A 191 18.86 2.00 9.03
N SER A 192 18.93 2.63 7.84
CA SER A 192 18.19 3.87 7.56
C SER A 192 16.66 3.66 7.56
N ARG A 193 16.21 2.52 7.08
CA ARG A 193 14.78 2.18 7.10
C ARG A 193 14.29 1.79 8.49
N LEU A 194 15.11 1.10 9.26
CA LEU A 194 14.83 0.81 10.67
C LEU A 194 14.74 2.12 11.47
N GLN A 195 15.58 3.10 11.16
CA GLN A 195 15.45 4.44 11.76
C GLN A 195 14.11 5.07 11.39
N LYS A 196 13.70 4.97 10.12
CA LYS A 196 12.38 5.46 9.69
C LYS A 196 11.23 4.69 10.37
N ALA A 197 11.37 3.38 10.59
CA ALA A 197 10.39 2.60 11.33
C ALA A 197 10.22 3.09 12.78
N LYS A 198 11.31 3.46 13.44
CA LYS A 198 11.25 4.09 14.78
C LYS A 198 10.52 5.43 14.75
N GLU A 199 10.81 6.27 13.76
CA GLU A 199 10.15 7.58 13.60
C GLU A 199 8.64 7.48 13.41
N VAL A 200 8.17 6.39 12.80
CA VAL A 200 6.74 6.13 12.61
C VAL A 200 6.10 5.27 13.70
N GLY A 201 6.84 4.94 14.76
CA GLY A 201 6.29 4.35 15.98
C GLY A 201 6.64 2.89 16.28
N ALA A 202 7.62 2.29 15.59
CA ALA A 202 8.12 0.97 15.97
C ALA A 202 8.83 1.06 17.34
N ASP A 203 8.46 0.18 18.27
CA ASP A 203 9.05 0.14 19.61
C ASP A 203 10.44 -0.48 19.56
N PHE A 204 10.62 -1.53 18.76
CA PHE A 204 11.90 -2.20 18.58
C PHE A 204 12.21 -2.43 17.11
N THR A 205 13.50 -2.41 16.79
CA THR A 205 13.99 -2.72 15.44
C THR A 205 15.15 -3.71 15.52
N ILE A 206 15.18 -4.64 14.58
CA ILE A 206 16.24 -5.63 14.41
C ILE A 206 16.84 -5.48 13.02
N GLN A 207 18.10 -5.10 12.93
CA GLN A 207 18.82 -5.21 11.66
C GLN A 207 19.22 -6.66 11.45
N VAL A 208 18.68 -7.26 10.40
CA VAL A 208 19.02 -8.62 9.97
C VAL A 208 20.13 -8.59 8.93
N LYS A 209 20.93 -9.65 8.86
CA LYS A 209 22.02 -9.83 7.89
C LYS A 209 21.98 -11.25 7.33
N ASP A 210 22.65 -12.18 8.00
CA ASP A 210 22.82 -13.56 7.56
C ASP A 210 22.09 -14.55 8.48
N GLU A 211 21.21 -14.04 9.37
CA GLU A 211 20.47 -14.88 10.29
C GLU A 211 19.50 -15.83 9.57
N THR A 212 19.40 -17.05 10.07
CA THR A 212 18.35 -17.99 9.67
C THR A 212 16.96 -17.50 10.11
N PRO A 213 15.89 -17.98 9.46
CA PRO A 213 14.52 -17.65 9.88
C PRO A 213 14.24 -17.92 11.38
N GLN A 214 14.80 -19.01 11.92
CA GLN A 214 14.67 -19.37 13.35
C GLN A 214 15.41 -18.39 14.25
N GLU A 215 16.61 -17.97 13.89
CA GLU A 215 17.38 -16.99 14.64
C GLU A 215 16.67 -15.64 14.68
N VAL A 216 16.05 -15.22 13.57
CA VAL A 216 15.24 -14.00 13.57
C VAL A 216 14.04 -14.13 14.48
N ALA A 217 13.31 -15.25 14.42
CA ALA A 217 12.19 -15.51 15.32
C ALA A 217 12.63 -15.44 16.80
N SER A 218 13.77 -16.04 17.14
CA SER A 218 14.35 -16.00 18.50
C SER A 218 14.73 -14.59 18.93
N LYS A 219 15.27 -13.75 18.04
CA LYS A 219 15.57 -12.34 18.33
C LYS A 219 14.30 -11.53 18.60
N VAL A 220 13.25 -11.75 17.80
CA VAL A 220 11.94 -11.11 18.01
C VAL A 220 11.35 -11.50 19.34
N GLU A 221 11.32 -12.79 19.67
CA GLU A 221 10.82 -13.31 20.93
C GLU A 221 11.60 -12.75 22.13
N LYS A 222 12.93 -12.71 22.05
CA LYS A 222 13.77 -12.16 23.10
C LYS A 222 13.48 -10.68 23.38
N LEU A 223 13.25 -9.88 22.34
CA LEU A 223 12.94 -8.44 22.51
C LEU A 223 11.52 -8.22 23.06
N LEU A 224 10.56 -9.03 22.67
CA LEU A 224 9.18 -8.94 23.15
C LEU A 224 8.96 -9.59 24.52
N GLY A 225 9.89 -10.44 24.95
CA GLY A 225 9.72 -11.31 26.12
C GLY A 225 8.72 -12.48 25.90
N CYS A 226 8.20 -12.61 24.70
CA CYS A 226 7.30 -13.67 24.27
C CYS A 226 7.20 -13.68 22.74
N MET A 227 6.65 -14.74 22.15
CA MET A 227 6.30 -14.77 20.72
C MET A 227 5.17 -13.77 20.42
N PRO A 228 5.23 -13.02 19.30
CA PRO A 228 4.16 -12.09 18.89
C PRO A 228 2.86 -12.85 18.54
N GLU A 229 1.73 -12.23 18.84
CA GLU A 229 0.40 -12.75 18.46
C GLU A 229 0.16 -12.65 16.97
N ILE A 230 0.70 -11.60 16.39
CA ILE A 230 0.47 -11.21 15.00
C ILE A 230 1.79 -10.95 14.32
N THR A 231 1.97 -11.55 13.15
CA THR A 231 3.06 -11.21 12.23
C THR A 231 2.46 -10.66 10.93
N VAL A 232 2.98 -9.53 10.46
CA VAL A 232 2.65 -8.92 9.18
C VAL A 232 3.89 -9.05 8.28
N GLU A 233 3.82 -9.93 7.29
CA GLU A 233 4.89 -10.19 6.35
C GLU A 233 4.75 -9.26 5.13
N CYS A 234 5.71 -8.37 4.93
CA CYS A 234 5.61 -7.26 3.97
C CYS A 234 6.47 -7.42 2.71
N THR A 235 7.10 -8.58 2.51
CA THR A 235 8.11 -8.77 1.45
C THR A 235 7.73 -9.79 0.38
N GLY A 236 7.06 -10.87 0.77
CA GLY A 236 6.83 -12.07 -0.06
C GLY A 236 8.08 -12.95 -0.23
N VAL A 237 9.19 -12.64 0.46
CA VAL A 237 10.43 -13.43 0.38
C VAL A 237 10.31 -14.67 1.25
N GLN A 238 10.70 -15.82 0.70
CA GLN A 238 10.60 -17.12 1.36
C GLN A 238 11.15 -17.12 2.79
N ALA A 239 12.34 -16.60 3.01
CA ALA A 239 12.97 -16.55 4.33
C ALA A 239 12.16 -15.66 5.33
N CYS A 240 11.54 -14.58 4.86
CA CYS A 240 10.69 -13.71 5.67
C CYS A 240 9.39 -14.41 6.07
N ILE A 241 8.77 -15.14 5.14
CA ILE A 241 7.57 -15.96 5.41
C ILE A 241 7.91 -17.06 6.43
N GLN A 242 9.04 -17.75 6.25
CA GLN A 242 9.53 -18.77 7.19
C GLN A 242 9.76 -18.16 8.59
N ALA A 243 10.45 -17.01 8.68
CA ALA A 243 10.66 -16.30 9.94
C ALA A 243 9.34 -15.92 10.60
N GLY A 244 8.37 -15.45 9.80
CA GLY A 244 7.01 -15.14 10.27
C GLY A 244 6.31 -16.35 10.87
N ILE A 245 6.39 -17.52 10.23
CA ILE A 245 5.81 -18.77 10.74
C ILE A 245 6.47 -19.15 12.07
N TYR A 246 7.80 -19.13 12.16
CA TYR A 246 8.49 -19.49 13.39
C TYR A 246 8.27 -18.49 14.52
N ALA A 247 8.18 -17.20 14.21
CA ALA A 247 8.02 -16.14 15.22
C ALA A 247 6.60 -16.10 15.81
N THR A 248 5.56 -16.32 15.00
CA THR A 248 4.17 -16.22 15.45
C THR A 248 3.86 -17.26 16.53
N ARG A 249 3.26 -16.84 17.65
CA ARG A 249 2.88 -17.76 18.73
C ARG A 249 1.85 -18.80 18.28
N SER A 250 1.71 -19.88 19.04
CA SER A 250 0.61 -20.84 18.86
C SER A 250 -0.73 -20.13 18.99
N GLY A 251 -1.69 -20.43 18.09
CA GLY A 251 -2.98 -19.75 17.99
C GLY A 251 -2.89 -18.29 17.49
N GLY A 252 -1.73 -17.87 16.99
CA GLY A 252 -1.55 -16.52 16.43
C GLY A 252 -1.84 -16.43 14.93
N THR A 253 -1.63 -15.25 14.35
CA THR A 253 -1.94 -14.97 12.94
C THR A 253 -0.73 -14.41 12.20
N LEU A 254 -0.38 -15.03 11.09
CA LEU A 254 0.55 -14.51 10.08
C LEU A 254 -0.24 -13.98 8.88
N VAL A 255 -0.07 -12.69 8.55
CA VAL A 255 -0.69 -12.07 7.38
C VAL A 255 0.36 -11.83 6.29
N LEU A 256 0.11 -12.37 5.10
CA LEU A 256 0.96 -12.19 3.93
C LEU A 256 0.49 -10.98 3.13
N VAL A 257 1.31 -9.94 3.09
CA VAL A 257 1.06 -8.66 2.41
C VAL A 257 1.99 -8.49 1.22
N GLY A 258 3.25 -8.91 1.37
CA GLY A 258 4.25 -8.81 0.32
C GLY A 258 3.97 -9.75 -0.85
N LEU A 259 4.24 -9.27 -2.07
CA LEU A 259 4.20 -10.09 -3.28
C LEU A 259 5.62 -10.51 -3.65
N GLY A 260 5.88 -11.80 -3.65
CA GLY A 260 7.14 -12.43 -4.01
C GLY A 260 6.96 -13.50 -5.10
N PRO A 261 7.86 -14.49 -5.16
CA PRO A 261 7.73 -15.64 -6.06
C PRO A 261 6.42 -16.38 -5.84
N GLU A 262 5.85 -16.93 -6.91
CA GLU A 262 4.62 -17.71 -6.87
C GLU A 262 4.73 -18.95 -5.98
N MET A 263 5.88 -19.61 -6.04
CA MET A 263 6.17 -20.81 -5.26
C MET A 263 7.25 -20.54 -4.22
N VAL A 264 6.96 -20.89 -2.97
CA VAL A 264 7.90 -20.78 -1.84
C VAL A 264 7.83 -22.04 -0.98
N THR A 265 8.97 -22.42 -0.41
CA THR A 265 9.06 -23.53 0.54
C THR A 265 8.94 -22.99 1.96
N VAL A 266 7.94 -23.48 2.71
CA VAL A 266 7.67 -23.02 4.07
C VAL A 266 7.43 -24.18 5.03
N PRO A 267 7.70 -24.03 6.34
CA PRO A 267 7.51 -25.06 7.34
C PRO A 267 6.01 -25.17 7.74
N ILE A 268 5.16 -25.60 6.78
CA ILE A 268 3.70 -25.57 6.95
C ILE A 268 3.20 -26.46 8.09
N VAL A 269 3.86 -27.61 8.32
CA VAL A 269 3.51 -28.49 9.45
C VAL A 269 3.78 -27.81 10.80
N ASN A 270 4.86 -26.98 10.89
CA ASN A 270 5.12 -26.19 12.10
C ASN A 270 3.99 -25.19 12.39
N ALA A 271 3.42 -24.55 11.37
CA ALA A 271 2.25 -23.69 11.53
C ALA A 271 1.01 -24.52 11.95
N ALA A 272 0.77 -25.65 11.29
CA ALA A 272 -0.42 -26.47 11.49
C ALA A 272 -0.53 -27.03 12.92
N VAL A 273 0.56 -27.59 13.46
CA VAL A 273 0.57 -28.19 14.83
C VAL A 273 0.52 -27.14 15.96
N ARG A 274 0.70 -25.86 15.62
CA ARG A 274 0.57 -24.74 16.54
C ARG A 274 -0.67 -23.89 16.28
N GLU A 275 -1.55 -24.32 15.37
CA GLU A 275 -2.77 -23.59 14.97
C GLU A 275 -2.47 -22.13 14.58
N VAL A 276 -1.35 -21.89 13.85
CA VAL A 276 -1.05 -20.56 13.33
C VAL A 276 -1.88 -20.31 12.08
N ASP A 277 -2.75 -19.31 12.12
CA ASP A 277 -3.51 -18.86 10.97
C ASP A 277 -2.61 -18.16 9.97
N ILE A 278 -2.55 -18.66 8.73
CA ILE A 278 -1.89 -17.97 7.63
C ILE A 278 -2.97 -17.33 6.75
N ARG A 279 -3.00 -16.00 6.70
CA ARG A 279 -4.00 -15.22 5.98
C ARG A 279 -3.36 -14.39 4.88
N GLY A 280 -3.92 -14.44 3.67
CA GLY A 280 -3.56 -13.53 2.60
C GLY A 280 -4.38 -12.24 2.66
N ILE A 281 -3.82 -11.19 2.06
CA ILE A 281 -4.58 -10.01 1.63
C ILE A 281 -4.37 -9.76 0.15
N PHE A 282 -5.35 -9.13 -0.49
CA PHE A 282 -5.20 -8.62 -1.84
C PHE A 282 -5.73 -7.19 -1.88
N ARG A 283 -4.81 -6.24 -2.09
CA ARG A 283 -5.17 -4.82 -2.10
C ARG A 283 -5.92 -4.43 -0.81
N TYR A 284 -7.15 -3.95 -0.91
CA TYR A 284 -8.01 -3.47 0.18
C TYR A 284 -9.47 -3.36 -0.28
N CYS A 285 -10.36 -3.21 0.68
CA CYS A 285 -11.74 -2.80 0.44
C CYS A 285 -12.27 -1.99 1.63
N ASN A 286 -13.20 -1.05 1.37
CA ASN A 286 -13.90 -0.23 2.38
C ASN A 286 -12.95 0.52 3.33
N THR A 287 -11.87 1.12 2.83
CA THR A 287 -10.82 1.74 3.66
C THR A 287 -10.71 3.26 3.50
N TRP A 288 -11.09 3.85 2.36
CA TRP A 288 -10.91 5.28 2.09
C TRP A 288 -11.51 6.20 3.13
N PRO A 289 -12.79 6.04 3.55
CA PRO A 289 -13.37 6.92 4.58
C PRO A 289 -12.61 6.84 5.91
N VAL A 290 -12.16 5.64 6.28
CA VAL A 290 -11.37 5.43 7.51
C VAL A 290 -10.01 6.13 7.41
N ALA A 291 -9.31 5.94 6.29
CA ALA A 291 -8.00 6.55 6.06
C ALA A 291 -8.08 8.09 6.07
N ILE A 292 -9.08 8.66 5.39
CA ILE A 292 -9.34 10.11 5.39
C ILE A 292 -9.61 10.62 6.80
N ALA A 293 -10.45 9.93 7.58
CA ALA A 293 -10.75 10.32 8.95
C ALA A 293 -9.49 10.29 9.85
N LEU A 294 -8.63 9.30 9.69
CA LEU A 294 -7.36 9.19 10.43
C LEU A 294 -6.39 10.33 10.08
N LEU A 295 -6.29 10.70 8.82
CA LEU A 295 -5.46 11.82 8.36
C LEU A 295 -6.03 13.16 8.82
N ALA A 296 -7.33 13.38 8.64
CA ALA A 296 -8.01 14.63 9.02
C ALA A 296 -7.96 14.88 10.53
N SER A 297 -8.09 13.83 11.35
CA SER A 297 -7.98 13.91 12.80
C SER A 297 -6.54 13.98 13.33
N LYS A 298 -5.53 13.92 12.41
CA LYS A 298 -4.09 13.90 12.74
C LYS A 298 -3.69 12.72 13.62
N ARG A 299 -4.48 11.65 13.63
CA ARG A 299 -4.17 10.41 14.35
C ARG A 299 -3.05 9.60 13.69
N ILE A 300 -2.88 9.77 12.38
CA ILE A 300 -1.77 9.20 11.61
C ILE A 300 -1.07 10.33 10.85
N ASN A 301 0.25 10.30 10.82
CA ASN A 301 1.08 11.20 10.03
C ASN A 301 1.85 10.39 8.99
N VAL A 302 1.45 10.50 7.72
CA VAL A 302 2.09 9.82 6.59
C VAL A 302 3.11 10.70 5.86
N LYS A 303 3.21 11.98 6.17
CA LYS A 303 4.12 12.94 5.49
C LYS A 303 5.59 12.50 5.50
N PRO A 304 6.12 11.92 6.61
CA PRO A 304 7.51 11.46 6.64
C PRO A 304 7.83 10.32 5.66
N LEU A 305 6.81 9.67 5.09
CA LEU A 305 6.99 8.63 4.09
C LEU A 305 7.42 9.19 2.73
N VAL A 306 7.03 10.42 2.38
CA VAL A 306 7.43 11.06 1.11
C VAL A 306 8.85 11.59 1.24
N THR A 307 9.78 10.91 0.59
CA THR A 307 11.21 11.24 0.67
C THR A 307 11.73 11.96 -0.57
N HIS A 308 11.11 11.73 -1.72
CA HIS A 308 11.52 12.31 -3.00
C HIS A 308 10.30 12.84 -3.76
N ARG A 309 10.48 13.95 -4.45
CA ARG A 309 9.46 14.61 -5.26
C ARG A 309 10.04 14.98 -6.61
N PHE A 310 9.32 14.65 -7.67
CA PHE A 310 9.71 14.97 -9.04
C PHE A 310 8.52 15.56 -9.81
N PRO A 311 8.71 16.51 -10.71
CA PRO A 311 7.68 16.87 -11.66
C PRO A 311 7.41 15.71 -12.63
N LEU A 312 6.23 15.67 -13.21
CA LEU A 312 5.81 14.59 -14.14
C LEU A 312 6.79 14.38 -15.30
N GLU A 313 7.41 15.47 -15.79
CA GLU A 313 8.39 15.44 -16.87
C GLU A 313 9.65 14.64 -16.53
N LYS A 314 9.92 14.47 -15.24
CA LYS A 314 11.04 13.66 -14.72
C LYS A 314 10.61 12.27 -14.25
N ALA A 315 9.50 11.76 -14.78
CA ALA A 315 8.97 10.46 -14.38
C ALA A 315 10.01 9.33 -14.49
N LEU A 316 10.83 9.32 -15.56
CA LEU A 316 11.87 8.29 -15.72
C LEU A 316 12.90 8.34 -14.57
N GLU A 317 13.37 9.54 -14.20
CA GLU A 317 14.30 9.73 -13.07
C GLU A 317 13.68 9.26 -11.75
N ALA A 318 12.40 9.55 -11.55
CA ALA A 318 11.64 9.12 -10.38
C ALA A 318 11.50 7.58 -10.31
N PHE A 319 11.23 6.93 -11.43
CA PHE A 319 11.17 5.46 -11.53
C PHE A 319 12.53 4.82 -11.25
N GLU A 320 13.61 5.35 -11.81
CA GLU A 320 14.97 4.88 -11.54
C GLU A 320 15.34 5.06 -10.06
N THR A 321 14.99 6.18 -9.43
CA THR A 321 15.18 6.42 -7.99
C THR A 321 14.45 5.38 -7.15
N THR A 322 13.19 5.07 -7.51
CA THR A 322 12.39 4.04 -6.84
C THR A 322 13.01 2.64 -7.02
N LYS A 323 13.46 2.33 -8.24
CA LYS A 323 14.11 1.06 -8.57
C LYS A 323 15.40 0.84 -7.76
N ARG A 324 16.21 1.87 -7.60
CA ARG A 324 17.45 1.80 -6.78
C ARG A 324 17.17 1.70 -5.28
N GLY A 325 15.91 1.88 -4.84
CA GLY A 325 15.52 1.82 -3.43
C GLY A 325 16.05 2.97 -2.58
N GLU A 326 16.37 4.11 -3.19
CA GLU A 326 16.94 5.29 -2.53
C GLU A 326 15.90 6.03 -1.68
N GLY A 327 14.61 5.93 -2.03
CA GLY A 327 13.51 6.57 -1.31
C GLY A 327 12.57 5.57 -0.63
N VAL A 328 11.80 6.07 0.34
CA VAL A 328 10.67 5.32 0.92
C VAL A 328 9.46 5.45 0.00
N LYS A 329 9.00 6.67 -0.23
CA LYS A 329 7.95 6.98 -1.23
C LYS A 329 8.46 8.10 -2.13
N VAL A 330 8.44 7.82 -3.41
CA VAL A 330 8.70 8.78 -4.48
C VAL A 330 7.37 9.30 -5.01
N MET A 331 7.20 10.62 -5.02
CA MET A 331 5.98 11.30 -5.44
C MET A 331 6.20 12.07 -6.73
N LEU A 332 5.32 11.89 -7.70
CA LEU A 332 5.26 12.68 -8.91
C LEU A 332 4.22 13.79 -8.78
N LYS A 333 4.63 15.01 -9.07
CA LYS A 333 3.79 16.21 -9.07
C LYS A 333 3.30 16.44 -10.49
N CYS A 334 2.02 16.17 -10.73
CA CYS A 334 1.44 16.19 -12.07
C CYS A 334 0.89 17.55 -12.49
N ASP A 335 0.54 18.42 -11.51
CA ASP A 335 0.10 19.80 -11.82
C ASP A 335 1.32 20.74 -11.87
N PRO A 336 1.68 21.30 -13.04
CA PRO A 336 2.82 22.21 -13.15
C PRO A 336 2.56 23.56 -12.49
N SER A 337 1.29 23.91 -12.23
CA SER A 337 0.90 25.18 -11.61
C SER A 337 0.84 25.09 -10.08
N ASP A 338 0.80 23.88 -9.52
CA ASP A 338 0.79 23.65 -8.07
C ASP A 338 1.72 22.47 -7.70
N GLN A 339 2.86 22.79 -7.12
CA GLN A 339 3.86 21.82 -6.69
C GLN A 339 3.87 21.64 -5.15
N ASN A 340 2.94 22.26 -4.44
CA ASN A 340 2.81 22.13 -2.99
C ASN A 340 2.43 20.70 -2.57
N PRO A 341 2.69 20.28 -1.34
CA PRO A 341 2.31 18.97 -0.82
C PRO A 341 0.81 18.67 -0.89
#